data_211eab267dd2d5281ff0613d47fe62cf
#
_entry.id   211eab267dd2d5281ff0613d47fe62cf
#
_cell.length_a   1.000
_cell.length_b   1.000
_cell.length_c   1.000
_cell.angle_alpha   90.00
_cell.angle_beta   90.00
_cell.angle_gamma   90.00
#
_symmetry.space_group_name_H-M   'P 1'
#
loop_
_entity.id
_entity.type
_entity.pdbx_description
1 polymer ?
#
loop_
_entity_poly.entity_id
_entity_poly.type
_entity_poly.pdbx_seq_one_letter_code
_entity_poly.pdbx_strand_id
1 'polypeptide(L)'
;MSAARDTVFVRGLEVRTVLGVDAWEREEPQTVVLDIEIACDADRAAASDDVSDAVNYRTIAKAALSFATESRFRLVETLAVRLADHLRKSCGVTWVRLRATKPGAVRFSREAGVEIERGTRG
;
A
#
# COMPACT_ATOMS: atom_id res chain seq x y z
N MET A 1 3.95 24.01 14.46
CA MET A 1 4.47 22.76 13.88
C MET A 1 3.89 22.58 12.48
N SER A 2 4.74 22.42 11.49
CA SER A 2 4.28 22.21 10.13
C SER A 2 3.87 20.76 9.91
N ALA A 3 2.84 20.57 9.10
CA ALA A 3 2.46 19.23 8.68
C ALA A 3 3.56 18.63 7.79
N ALA A 4 3.73 17.33 7.84
CA ALA A 4 4.62 16.62 6.94
C ALA A 4 4.05 16.72 5.52
N ARG A 5 4.82 17.29 4.59
CA ARG A 5 4.39 17.52 3.20
C ARG A 5 5.07 16.61 2.20
N ASP A 6 6.13 15.95 2.66
CA ASP A 6 6.88 15.06 1.81
C ASP A 6 6.31 13.65 1.87
N THR A 7 6.55 12.87 0.85
CA THR A 7 6.15 11.48 0.82
C THR A 7 7.33 10.58 0.47
N VAL A 8 7.37 9.44 1.14
CA VAL A 8 8.14 8.29 0.69
C VAL A 8 7.15 7.38 -0.05
N PHE A 9 7.54 6.82 -1.15
CA PHE A 9 6.62 5.98 -1.91
C PHE A 9 7.27 4.69 -2.39
N VAL A 10 6.42 3.68 -2.56
CA VAL A 10 6.74 2.42 -3.23
C VAL A 10 5.74 2.26 -4.34
N ARG A 11 6.18 2.17 -5.57
CA ARG A 11 5.30 2.02 -6.74
C ARG A 11 5.53 0.72 -7.45
N GLY A 12 4.45 0.17 -7.99
CA GLY A 12 4.53 -1.03 -8.79
C GLY A 12 4.89 -2.27 -8.00
N LEU A 13 4.53 -2.33 -6.72
CA LEU A 13 4.79 -3.50 -5.90
C LEU A 13 3.81 -4.60 -6.29
N GLU A 14 4.32 -5.63 -6.94
CA GLU A 14 3.50 -6.75 -7.38
C GLU A 14 3.35 -7.78 -6.28
N VAL A 15 2.10 -8.12 -5.96
CA VAL A 15 1.80 -9.17 -4.99
C VAL A 15 0.92 -10.23 -5.64
N ARG A 16 1.08 -11.47 -5.19
CA ARG A 16 0.20 -12.58 -5.59
C ARG A 16 -0.74 -12.86 -4.43
N THR A 17 -2.04 -12.71 -4.65
CA THR A 17 -3.04 -12.88 -3.59
C THR A 17 -4.33 -13.42 -4.17
N VAL A 18 -5.06 -14.17 -3.35
CA VAL A 18 -6.41 -14.61 -3.70
C VAL A 18 -7.34 -13.43 -3.51
N LEU A 19 -7.94 -12.98 -4.60
CA LEU A 19 -8.79 -11.79 -4.57
C LEU A 19 -9.88 -11.93 -5.64
N GLY A 20 -11.13 -11.78 -5.24
CA GLY A 20 -12.23 -11.80 -6.17
C GLY A 20 -13.48 -12.42 -5.59
N VAL A 21 -14.60 -12.21 -6.31
CA VAL A 21 -15.93 -12.68 -5.93
C VAL A 21 -16.27 -14.00 -6.58
N ASP A 22 -15.85 -14.20 -7.83
CA ASP A 22 -16.17 -15.40 -8.60
C ASP A 22 -15.38 -16.61 -8.12
N ALA A 23 -15.97 -17.78 -8.24
CA ALA A 23 -15.35 -19.02 -7.78
C ALA A 23 -13.97 -19.26 -8.40
N TRP A 24 -13.82 -19.00 -9.69
CA TRP A 24 -12.54 -19.17 -10.39
C TRP A 24 -11.45 -18.23 -9.89
N GLU A 25 -11.82 -17.04 -9.42
CA GLU A 25 -10.88 -16.08 -8.82
C GLU A 25 -10.36 -16.55 -7.46
N ARG A 26 -11.14 -17.41 -6.78
CA ARG A 26 -10.79 -17.94 -5.46
C ARG A 26 -9.87 -19.15 -5.51
N GLU A 27 -9.69 -19.74 -6.66
CA GLU A 27 -8.90 -20.97 -6.81
C GLU A 27 -7.39 -20.70 -6.85
N GLU A 28 -6.98 -19.58 -7.45
CA GLU A 28 -5.56 -19.27 -7.64
C GLU A 28 -5.25 -17.83 -7.29
N PRO A 29 -4.03 -17.58 -6.79
CA PRO A 29 -3.57 -16.21 -6.58
C PRO A 29 -3.51 -15.44 -7.90
N GLN A 30 -3.82 -14.17 -7.82
CA GLN A 30 -3.76 -13.22 -8.93
C GLN A 30 -2.74 -12.14 -8.61
N THR A 31 -2.24 -11.48 -9.64
CA THR A 31 -1.36 -10.33 -9.46
C THR A 31 -2.19 -9.10 -9.12
N VAL A 32 -1.82 -8.45 -8.04
CA VAL A 32 -2.31 -7.13 -7.67
C VAL A 32 -1.10 -6.21 -7.58
N VAL A 33 -1.22 -5.00 -8.11
CA VAL A 33 -0.14 -4.01 -8.05
C VAL A 33 -0.49 -2.98 -7.00
N LEU A 34 0.43 -2.75 -6.08
CA LEU A 34 0.26 -1.78 -5.00
C LEU A 34 1.16 -0.57 -5.22
N ASP A 35 0.58 0.62 -5.08
CA ASP A 35 1.31 1.88 -5.03
C ASP A 35 1.03 2.50 -3.67
N ILE A 36 2.07 2.79 -2.91
CA ILE A 36 1.96 3.20 -1.51
C ILE A 36 2.72 4.51 -1.32
N GLU A 37 2.04 5.53 -0.77
CA GLU A 37 2.65 6.80 -0.41
C GLU A 37 2.47 7.01 1.09
N ILE A 38 3.56 7.36 1.77
CA ILE A 38 3.63 7.53 3.22
C ILE A 38 4.11 8.94 3.52
N ALA A 39 3.45 9.62 4.46
CA ALA A 39 3.92 10.93 4.92
C ALA A 39 5.27 10.79 5.62
N CYS A 40 6.18 11.69 5.32
CA CYS A 40 7.50 11.70 5.95
C CYS A 40 7.99 13.13 6.16
N ASP A 41 9.03 13.25 6.98
CA ASP A 41 9.78 14.49 7.17
C ASP A 41 11.18 14.29 6.55
N ALA A 42 11.29 14.65 5.27
CA ALA A 42 12.54 14.47 4.54
C ALA A 42 13.65 15.37 5.07
N ASP A 43 13.30 16.55 5.59
CA ASP A 43 14.29 17.47 6.17
C ASP A 43 14.97 16.86 7.40
N ARG A 44 14.20 16.18 8.24
CA ARG A 44 14.75 15.52 9.42
C ARG A 44 15.75 14.41 9.02
N ALA A 45 15.36 13.58 8.07
CA ALA A 45 16.24 12.53 7.56
C ALA A 45 17.50 13.11 6.93
N ALA A 46 17.34 14.18 6.14
CA ALA A 46 18.46 14.86 5.48
C ALA A 46 19.42 15.52 6.48
N ALA A 47 18.90 16.03 7.59
CA ALA A 47 19.73 16.68 8.60
C ALA A 47 20.72 15.74 9.28
N SER A 48 20.28 14.48 9.54
CA SER A 48 21.12 13.48 10.21
C SER A 48 21.81 12.54 9.24
N ASP A 49 21.25 12.37 8.05
CA ASP A 49 21.64 11.34 7.08
C ASP A 49 21.66 9.94 7.70
N ASP A 50 20.75 9.71 8.64
CA ASP A 50 20.63 8.45 9.38
C ASP A 50 19.28 7.80 9.09
N VAL A 51 19.30 6.51 8.75
CA VAL A 51 18.10 5.75 8.44
C VAL A 51 17.10 5.72 9.60
N SER A 52 17.56 5.86 10.83
CA SER A 52 16.67 5.89 12.00
C SER A 52 15.74 7.11 12.03
N ASP A 53 16.09 8.17 11.31
CA ASP A 53 15.26 9.38 11.17
C ASP A 53 14.41 9.37 9.90
N ALA A 54 14.46 8.30 9.12
CA ALA A 54 13.76 8.17 7.85
C ALA A 54 12.62 7.16 7.94
N VAL A 55 11.66 7.27 7.04
CA VAL A 55 10.68 6.21 6.80
C VAL A 55 11.38 5.15 5.95
N ASN A 56 11.47 3.93 6.47
CA ASN A 56 12.12 2.85 5.75
C ASN A 56 11.14 2.17 4.79
N TYR A 57 11.23 2.51 3.50
CA TYR A 57 10.34 1.97 2.49
C TYR A 57 10.47 0.45 2.31
N ARG A 58 11.60 -0.15 2.66
CA ARG A 58 11.75 -1.62 2.63
C ARG A 58 10.86 -2.28 3.68
N THR A 59 10.76 -1.69 4.87
CA THR A 59 9.87 -2.17 5.92
C THR A 59 8.42 -2.08 5.47
N ILE A 60 8.04 -0.96 4.84
CA ILE A 60 6.69 -0.77 4.29
C ILE A 60 6.39 -1.83 3.23
N ALA A 61 7.30 -2.03 2.29
CA ALA A 61 7.12 -3.02 1.23
C ALA A 61 6.98 -4.45 1.78
N LYS A 62 7.81 -4.82 2.74
CA LYS A 62 7.74 -6.15 3.39
C LYS A 62 6.41 -6.36 4.10
N ALA A 63 5.97 -5.37 4.86
CA ALA A 63 4.69 -5.44 5.57
C ALA A 63 3.52 -5.58 4.60
N ALA A 64 3.53 -4.81 3.51
CA ALA A 64 2.50 -4.87 2.49
C ALA A 64 2.48 -6.23 1.77
N LEU A 65 3.64 -6.73 1.38
CA LEU A 65 3.76 -8.04 0.71
C LEU A 65 3.25 -9.17 1.60
N SER A 66 3.70 -9.20 2.85
CA SER A 66 3.30 -10.25 3.79
C SER A 66 1.80 -10.24 4.04
N PHE A 67 1.25 -9.07 4.31
CA PHE A 67 -0.19 -8.92 4.55
C PHE A 67 -1.03 -9.34 3.33
N ALA A 68 -0.69 -8.80 2.16
CA ALA A 68 -1.45 -9.04 0.94
C ALA A 68 -1.36 -10.51 0.48
N THR A 69 -0.18 -11.10 0.56
CA THR A 69 0.03 -12.50 0.14
C THR A 69 -0.84 -13.46 0.95
N GLU A 70 -1.02 -13.21 2.23
CA GLU A 70 -1.81 -14.05 3.11
C GLU A 70 -3.31 -13.74 3.08
N SER A 71 -3.70 -12.60 2.49
CA SER A 71 -5.09 -12.19 2.46
C SER A 71 -5.91 -12.99 1.46
N ARG A 72 -7.22 -13.09 1.71
CA ARG A 72 -8.17 -13.81 0.84
C ARG A 72 -9.47 -13.01 0.73
N PHE A 73 -9.34 -11.73 0.52
CA PHE A 73 -10.49 -10.84 0.43
C PHE A 73 -11.26 -11.03 -0.88
N ARG A 74 -12.53 -10.65 -0.86
CA ARG A 74 -13.36 -10.71 -2.06
C ARG A 74 -13.25 -9.44 -2.89
N LEU A 75 -13.10 -8.29 -2.24
CA LEU A 75 -13.09 -6.98 -2.88
C LEU A 75 -11.72 -6.33 -2.79
N VAL A 76 -11.32 -5.66 -3.87
CA VAL A 76 -10.08 -4.88 -3.88
C VAL A 76 -10.15 -3.73 -2.87
N GLU A 77 -11.34 -3.18 -2.65
CA GLU A 77 -11.59 -2.14 -1.62
C GLU A 77 -11.25 -2.66 -0.23
N THR A 78 -11.65 -3.89 0.08
CA THR A 78 -11.35 -4.51 1.37
C THR A 78 -9.86 -4.67 1.56
N LEU A 79 -9.17 -5.16 0.54
CA LEU A 79 -7.71 -5.28 0.58
C LEU A 79 -7.07 -3.93 0.86
N ALA A 80 -7.47 -2.89 0.13
CA ALA A 80 -6.88 -1.56 0.28
C ALA A 80 -7.11 -0.99 1.68
N VAL A 81 -8.33 -1.03 2.18
CA VAL A 81 -8.66 -0.49 3.51
C VAL A 81 -7.94 -1.25 4.62
N ARG A 82 -7.98 -2.58 4.57
CA ARG A 82 -7.33 -3.41 5.59
C ARG A 82 -5.81 -3.27 5.56
N LEU A 83 -5.22 -3.18 4.37
CA LEU A 83 -3.78 -2.97 4.24
C LEU A 83 -3.37 -1.61 4.78
N ALA A 84 -4.11 -0.56 4.47
CA ALA A 84 -3.83 0.78 5.00
C ALA A 84 -3.86 0.78 6.52
N ASP A 85 -4.86 0.15 7.14
CA ASP A 85 -4.94 -0.01 8.59
C ASP A 85 -3.73 -0.76 9.14
N HIS A 86 -3.36 -1.84 8.48
CA HIS A 86 -2.21 -2.66 8.90
C HIS A 86 -0.92 -1.86 8.88
N LEU A 87 -0.66 -1.09 7.82
CA LEU A 87 0.54 -0.26 7.71
C LEU A 87 0.58 0.82 8.78
N ARG A 88 -0.56 1.44 9.05
CA ARG A 88 -0.64 2.48 10.10
C ARG A 88 -0.36 1.91 11.49
N LYS A 89 -0.88 0.73 11.80
CA LYS A 89 -0.68 0.09 13.11
C LYS A 89 0.69 -0.54 13.25
N SER A 90 1.15 -1.28 12.24
CA SER A 90 2.39 -2.05 12.32
C SER A 90 3.64 -1.23 12.08
N CYS A 91 3.54 -0.21 11.22
CA CYS A 91 4.69 0.61 10.82
C CYS A 91 4.66 2.01 11.41
N GLY A 92 3.66 2.33 12.23
CA GLY A 92 3.56 3.64 12.87
C GLY A 92 3.34 4.79 11.92
N VAL A 93 2.71 4.54 10.78
CA VAL A 93 2.48 5.53 9.74
C VAL A 93 1.29 6.42 10.12
N THR A 94 1.47 7.74 10.02
CA THR A 94 0.40 8.70 10.37
C THR A 94 -0.55 8.95 9.21
N TRP A 95 -0.05 8.87 7.98
CA TRP A 95 -0.84 9.07 6.78
C TRP A 95 -0.36 8.14 5.67
N VAL A 96 -1.30 7.56 4.95
CA VAL A 96 -1.01 6.69 3.81
C VAL A 96 -2.00 6.97 2.69
N ARG A 97 -1.51 7.03 1.47
CA ARG A 97 -2.31 6.91 0.25
C ARG A 97 -1.93 5.60 -0.40
N LEU A 98 -2.93 4.79 -0.69
CA LEU A 98 -2.71 3.44 -1.20
C LEU A 98 -3.58 3.21 -2.42
N ARG A 99 -2.96 2.71 -3.47
CA ARG A 99 -3.62 2.33 -4.70
C ARG A 99 -3.42 0.84 -4.91
N ALA A 100 -4.54 0.12 -5.05
CA ALA A 100 -4.52 -1.32 -5.35
C ALA A 100 -5.15 -1.55 -6.71
N THR A 101 -4.42 -2.18 -7.60
CA THR A 101 -4.78 -2.32 -9.01
C THR A 101 -4.80 -3.78 -9.40
N LYS A 102 -5.87 -4.18 -10.10
CA LYS A 102 -5.97 -5.50 -10.74
C LYS A 102 -5.74 -5.31 -12.24
N PRO A 103 -4.55 -5.65 -12.76
CA PRO A 103 -4.30 -5.55 -14.19
C PRO A 103 -5.25 -6.45 -14.98
N GLY A 104 -5.80 -5.93 -16.05
CA GLY A 104 -6.68 -6.71 -16.93
C GLY A 104 -8.06 -7.04 -16.39
N ALA A 105 -8.46 -6.45 -15.23
CA ALA A 105 -9.76 -6.73 -14.64
C ALA A 105 -10.94 -6.24 -15.48
N VAL A 106 -10.73 -5.15 -16.22
CA VAL A 106 -11.74 -4.57 -17.10
C VAL A 106 -11.26 -4.65 -18.55
N ARG A 107 -12.05 -5.30 -19.37
CA ARG A 107 -11.73 -5.46 -20.79
C ARG A 107 -11.59 -4.10 -21.46
N PHE A 108 -10.58 -3.96 -22.31
CA PHE A 108 -10.19 -2.73 -23.01
C PHE A 108 -9.58 -1.64 -22.14
N SER A 109 -9.42 -1.86 -20.84
CA SER A 109 -8.65 -0.97 -19.97
C SER A 109 -7.27 -1.58 -19.69
N ARG A 110 -6.33 -0.74 -19.31
CA ARG A 110 -5.02 -1.23 -18.85
C ARG A 110 -5.15 -1.84 -17.46
N GLU A 111 -5.91 -1.20 -16.62
CA GLU A 111 -6.04 -1.57 -15.22
C GLU A 111 -7.30 -0.99 -14.63
N ALA A 112 -7.74 -1.60 -13.55
CA ALA A 112 -8.83 -1.09 -12.73
C ALA A 112 -8.46 -1.36 -11.27
N GLY A 113 -8.95 -0.54 -10.38
CA GLY A 113 -8.63 -0.69 -8.97
C GLY A 113 -9.25 0.39 -8.11
N VAL A 114 -8.68 0.58 -6.93
CA VAL A 114 -9.15 1.56 -5.94
C VAL A 114 -7.97 2.35 -5.39
N GLU A 115 -8.21 3.61 -5.09
CA GLU A 115 -7.24 4.46 -4.42
C GLU A 115 -7.91 5.04 -3.19
N ILE A 116 -7.24 4.94 -2.05
CA ILE A 116 -7.75 5.42 -0.78
C ILE A 116 -6.70 6.25 -0.05
N GLU A 117 -7.17 7.05 0.87
CA GLU A 117 -6.32 7.89 1.73
C GLU A 117 -6.80 7.71 3.16
N ARG A 118 -5.88 7.52 4.10
CA ARG A 118 -6.19 7.32 5.53
C ARG A 118 -5.18 8.02 6.39
N GLY A 119 -5.66 8.54 7.53
CA GLY A 119 -4.83 9.23 8.52
C GLY A 119 -4.71 10.72 8.26
N THR A 120 -3.79 11.34 8.97
CA THR A 120 -3.53 12.79 8.86
C THR A 120 -2.06 13.03 8.64
N ARG A 121 -1.75 14.11 7.91
CA ARG A 121 -0.37 14.48 7.63
C ARG A 121 0.29 15.34 8.72
N GLY A 122 -0.50 15.89 9.61
CA GLY A 122 0.09 16.76 10.60
C GLY A 122 -0.62 16.84 11.92
#